data_10d6a1781954b01e2ca6c15f76ad8552
#
_entry.id   10d6a1781954b01e2ca6c15f76ad8552
#
_cell.length_a   1.000
_cell.length_b   1.000
_cell.length_c   1.000
_cell.angle_alpha   90.00
_cell.angle_beta   90.00
_cell.angle_gamma   90.00
#
_symmetry.space_group_name_H-M   'P 1'
#
loop_
_entity.id
_entity.type
_entity.pdbx_description
1 polymer ?
#
loop_
_entity_poly.entity_id
_entity_poly.type
_entity_poly.pdbx_seq_one_letter_code
_entity_poly.pdbx_strand_id
1 'polypeptide(L)'
;MTRTDSSSASLEAFSLPEEDGGFLLKHLYLKHSSFSHRFSWVDTFLSGFEGKRIGRKGIQALETAINKEIMDRGYVTSRVYIEPQDLSKGTFYFTLLPGIVSDIRFSPDTWGTWRNAAAVHKGSLLNIRGIEQTLDNFNHVPGQKAHIRIEPGEKEGDCVLLIELQRERPVSLFMTLDNSGMKETGKLQQTYGLRISNPLSMNDLFYFSWNGDAEPGSDRKGTHGVNLFYDIPLGKDRMTLSYAHDDYRQTVDYSVVPFISSGKLERTRLTWSHLLQRKAYSKTDLLAGILHKTRHSYIDGTEIGVQRQKTTALELGIHHKRYIKESLVEGELTYRRGVPWLADPGPTDGMAGEATTRYNMYLGSLHVTTPVPVAEDYRLRYTMDLYFQKANQPVYGSEFLSIGGRYSVRGFDGENTLAAESGVVMRNELAIPLGKSGQEIYGAWDYGRVYGPSTQYLLGKELTGCALGFRGEKGPFRYDGFIGWPIEKPEGFQTAKRTYCFLISAEI
;
A
#
# COMPACT_ATOMS: atom_id res chain seq x y z
N MET A 1 22.49 -1.57 -4.77
CA MET A 1 23.11 -2.51 -3.79
C MET A 1 22.39 -3.84 -3.87
N THR A 2 22.97 -4.80 -4.52
CA THR A 2 22.49 -6.18 -4.62
C THR A 2 22.73 -6.89 -3.27
N ARG A 3 21.71 -6.98 -2.44
CA ARG A 3 21.70 -7.85 -1.26
C ARG A 3 20.93 -9.13 -1.60
N THR A 4 21.61 -10.26 -1.53
CA THR A 4 21.01 -11.59 -1.72
C THR A 4 20.29 -12.04 -0.44
N ASP A 5 19.10 -12.66 -0.57
CA ASP A 5 18.40 -13.37 0.51
C ASP A 5 19.22 -14.61 0.93
N SER A 6 20.13 -14.46 1.89
CA SER A 6 21.03 -15.52 2.32
C SER A 6 20.83 -15.97 3.77
N SER A 7 19.72 -15.63 4.43
CA SER A 7 19.64 -15.77 5.89
C SER A 7 19.29 -17.15 6.45
N SER A 8 18.63 -18.05 5.69
CA SER A 8 18.36 -19.42 6.20
C SER A 8 19.38 -20.47 5.72
N ALA A 9 19.97 -20.24 4.56
CA ALA A 9 20.93 -21.18 3.98
C ALA A 9 22.31 -21.18 4.66
N SER A 10 22.65 -20.19 5.49
CA SER A 10 24.00 -20.04 6.03
C SER A 10 24.31 -20.97 7.21
N LEU A 11 23.34 -21.26 8.08
CA LEU A 11 23.53 -22.18 9.19
C LEU A 11 23.32 -23.65 8.78
N GLU A 12 22.42 -23.92 7.85
CA GLU A 12 22.19 -25.29 7.32
C GLU A 12 23.38 -25.82 6.53
N ALA A 13 24.17 -24.94 5.91
CA ALA A 13 25.38 -25.28 5.18
C ALA A 13 26.67 -25.19 6.03
N PHE A 14 26.55 -24.88 7.34
CA PHE A 14 27.73 -24.71 8.20
C PHE A 14 28.39 -26.06 8.53
N SER A 15 29.70 -26.13 8.34
CA SER A 15 30.54 -27.24 8.76
C SER A 15 31.68 -26.75 9.64
N LEU A 16 32.01 -27.55 10.64
CA LEU A 16 33.21 -27.28 11.46
C LEU A 16 34.47 -27.39 10.63
N PRO A 17 35.45 -26.48 10.82
CA PRO A 17 36.75 -26.61 10.20
C PRO A 17 37.50 -27.85 10.72
N GLU A 18 38.27 -28.47 9.84
CA GLU A 18 39.17 -29.54 10.25
C GLU A 18 40.30 -28.96 11.11
N GLU A 19 40.56 -29.59 12.26
CA GLU A 19 41.64 -29.23 13.18
C GLU A 19 42.17 -30.44 13.93
N ASP A 20 43.46 -30.46 14.15
CA ASP A 20 44.13 -31.52 14.93
C ASP A 20 43.95 -31.23 16.43
N GLY A 21 43.31 -32.15 17.14
CA GLY A 21 43.02 -32.02 18.57
C GLY A 21 41.65 -31.35 18.84
N GLY A 22 41.40 -31.03 20.09
CA GLY A 22 40.17 -30.42 20.57
C GLY A 22 39.59 -31.13 21.80
N PHE A 23 38.65 -30.48 22.43
CA PHE A 23 37.93 -31.00 23.60
C PHE A 23 36.66 -31.72 23.15
N LEU A 24 36.34 -32.82 23.77
CA LEU A 24 35.06 -33.49 23.58
C LEU A 24 33.98 -32.68 24.31
N LEU A 25 33.19 -31.94 23.57
CA LEU A 25 32.12 -31.12 24.13
C LEU A 25 30.81 -31.91 24.14
N LYS A 26 30.36 -32.26 25.35
CA LYS A 26 29.13 -33.01 25.58
C LYS A 26 27.90 -32.14 25.55
N HIS A 27 28.03 -30.88 26.00
CA HIS A 27 26.95 -29.90 26.06
C HIS A 27 27.44 -28.55 25.56
N LEU A 28 26.71 -28.03 24.60
CA LEU A 28 26.89 -26.68 24.04
C LEU A 28 25.57 -25.93 24.15
N TYR A 29 25.58 -24.76 24.80
CA TYR A 29 24.37 -23.97 24.97
C TYR A 29 24.65 -22.47 25.07
N LEU A 30 23.57 -21.66 24.91
CA LEU A 30 23.59 -20.22 25.16
C LEU A 30 23.26 -19.96 26.63
N LYS A 31 24.15 -19.26 27.34
CA LYS A 31 23.92 -18.89 28.74
C LYS A 31 22.66 -18.07 28.87
N HIS A 32 21.74 -18.50 29.75
CA HIS A 32 20.44 -17.83 29.90
C HIS A 32 20.57 -16.38 30.36
N SER A 33 19.86 -15.51 29.68
CA SER A 33 19.70 -14.09 29.98
C SER A 33 18.21 -13.70 29.79
N SER A 34 17.85 -12.49 30.17
CA SER A 34 16.46 -11.98 30.05
C SER A 34 15.88 -12.08 28.63
N PHE A 35 16.70 -12.14 27.59
CA PHE A 35 16.27 -12.20 26.18
C PHE A 35 16.64 -13.52 25.48
N SER A 36 17.19 -14.52 26.18
CA SER A 36 17.63 -15.78 25.57
C SER A 36 16.53 -16.51 24.79
N HIS A 37 15.24 -16.38 25.19
CA HIS A 37 14.12 -16.96 24.48
C HIS A 37 14.00 -16.48 23.02
N ARG A 38 14.48 -15.29 22.69
CA ARG A 38 14.52 -14.76 21.30
C ARG A 38 15.65 -15.39 20.46
N PHE A 39 16.58 -16.04 21.11
CA PHE A 39 17.76 -16.69 20.52
C PHE A 39 17.77 -18.19 20.74
N SER A 40 16.63 -18.82 21.09
CA SER A 40 16.52 -20.29 21.31
C SER A 40 16.97 -21.13 20.11
N TRP A 41 16.96 -20.57 18.91
CA TRP A 41 17.51 -21.20 17.71
C TRP A 41 19.02 -21.42 17.81
N VAL A 42 19.75 -20.67 18.66
CA VAL A 42 21.17 -20.86 18.91
C VAL A 42 21.40 -22.20 19.60
N ASP A 43 20.60 -22.52 20.62
CA ASP A 43 20.68 -23.80 21.30
C ASP A 43 20.37 -24.96 20.36
N THR A 44 19.36 -24.81 19.51
CA THR A 44 19.02 -25.79 18.46
C THR A 44 20.16 -25.96 17.45
N PHE A 45 20.82 -24.89 17.05
CA PHE A 45 22.00 -24.96 16.18
C PHE A 45 23.20 -25.65 16.88
N LEU A 46 23.47 -25.27 18.11
CA LEU A 46 24.59 -25.80 18.88
C LEU A 46 24.45 -27.30 19.20
N SER A 47 23.22 -27.79 19.45
CA SER A 47 22.95 -29.20 19.73
C SER A 47 23.43 -30.14 18.61
N GLY A 48 23.48 -29.68 17.38
CA GLY A 48 24.02 -30.43 16.23
C GLY A 48 25.51 -30.71 16.29
N PHE A 49 26.25 -30.09 17.24
CA PHE A 49 27.69 -30.24 17.43
C PHE A 49 28.06 -30.90 18.76
N GLU A 50 27.09 -31.26 19.59
CA GLU A 50 27.31 -32.01 20.81
C GLU A 50 27.91 -33.38 20.52
N GLY A 51 28.79 -33.82 21.41
CA GLY A 51 29.53 -35.09 21.25
C GLY A 51 30.67 -35.04 20.25
N LYS A 52 30.94 -33.90 19.61
CA LYS A 52 32.10 -33.75 18.72
C LYS A 52 33.32 -33.22 19.43
N ARG A 53 34.51 -33.52 18.87
CA ARG A 53 35.75 -32.87 19.29
C ARG A 53 35.87 -31.51 18.59
N ILE A 54 35.93 -30.45 19.35
CA ILE A 54 35.97 -29.08 18.85
C ILE A 54 37.15 -28.36 19.51
N GLY A 55 38.02 -27.80 18.71
CA GLY A 55 39.16 -27.03 19.15
C GLY A 55 38.92 -25.53 19.02
N ARG A 56 39.97 -24.75 19.12
CA ARG A 56 39.88 -23.28 19.08
C ARG A 56 39.27 -22.73 17.79
N LYS A 57 39.65 -23.28 16.62
CA LYS A 57 39.15 -22.85 15.33
C LYS A 57 37.67 -23.15 15.17
N GLY A 58 37.22 -24.33 15.63
CA GLY A 58 35.82 -24.72 15.61
C GLY A 58 34.95 -23.83 16.48
N ILE A 59 35.42 -23.50 17.69
CA ILE A 59 34.71 -22.59 18.61
C ILE A 59 34.59 -21.18 18.00
N GLN A 60 35.66 -20.64 17.40
CA GLN A 60 35.64 -19.34 16.73
C GLN A 60 34.72 -19.35 15.50
N ALA A 61 34.70 -20.46 14.75
CA ALA A 61 33.79 -20.59 13.60
C ALA A 61 32.32 -20.61 14.05
N LEU A 62 31.97 -21.31 15.14
CA LEU A 62 30.63 -21.31 15.73
C LEU A 62 30.22 -19.89 16.19
N GLU A 63 31.11 -19.19 16.93
CA GLU A 63 30.88 -17.80 17.35
C GLU A 63 30.62 -16.88 16.16
N THR A 64 31.42 -16.97 15.12
CA THR A 64 31.26 -16.17 13.89
C THR A 64 29.96 -16.48 13.19
N ALA A 65 29.59 -17.75 13.05
CA ALA A 65 28.35 -18.17 12.40
C ALA A 65 27.11 -17.69 13.19
N ILE A 66 27.13 -17.83 14.52
CA ILE A 66 26.03 -17.34 15.37
C ILE A 66 25.90 -15.82 15.26
N ASN A 67 27.01 -15.08 15.39
CA ASN A 67 26.99 -13.61 15.30
C ASN A 67 26.51 -13.13 13.93
N LYS A 68 26.91 -13.79 12.86
CA LYS A 68 26.41 -13.48 11.51
C LYS A 68 24.89 -13.68 11.44
N GLU A 69 24.38 -14.80 11.92
CA GLU A 69 22.94 -15.07 11.91
C GLU A 69 22.16 -14.11 12.81
N ILE A 70 22.69 -13.70 13.97
CA ILE A 70 22.12 -12.66 14.83
C ILE A 70 21.96 -11.36 14.03
N MET A 71 22.99 -10.95 13.29
CA MET A 71 22.95 -9.74 12.44
C MET A 71 21.96 -9.90 11.28
N ASP A 72 21.93 -11.05 10.61
CA ASP A 72 21.03 -11.33 9.49
C ASP A 72 19.55 -11.32 9.93
N ARG A 73 19.25 -11.72 11.17
CA ARG A 73 17.93 -11.59 11.81
C ARG A 73 17.61 -10.16 12.28
N GLY A 74 18.53 -9.23 12.09
CA GLY A 74 18.32 -7.80 12.37
C GLY A 74 18.73 -7.33 13.76
N TYR A 75 19.34 -8.16 14.59
CA TYR A 75 19.84 -7.80 15.93
C TYR A 75 21.25 -7.22 15.85
N VAL A 76 21.38 -6.09 15.17
CA VAL A 76 22.68 -5.50 14.77
C VAL A 76 23.58 -5.05 15.92
N THR A 77 23.05 -4.93 17.13
CA THR A 77 23.81 -4.53 18.34
C THR A 77 23.95 -5.67 19.35
N SER A 78 23.29 -6.81 19.11
CA SER A 78 23.43 -8.00 19.94
C SER A 78 24.53 -8.90 19.39
N ARG A 79 25.25 -9.54 20.27
CA ARG A 79 26.31 -10.50 19.91
C ARG A 79 26.44 -11.59 20.95
N VAL A 80 27.00 -12.72 20.56
CA VAL A 80 27.54 -13.72 21.48
C VAL A 80 29.05 -13.56 21.58
N TYR A 81 29.59 -13.88 22.74
CA TYR A 81 31.02 -13.91 23.01
C TYR A 81 31.35 -15.06 23.95
N ILE A 82 32.63 -15.31 24.09
CA ILE A 82 33.16 -16.44 24.89
C ILE A 82 33.81 -15.87 26.14
N GLU A 83 33.26 -16.22 27.29
CA GLU A 83 33.90 -15.96 28.58
C GLU A 83 35.00 -17.02 28.86
N PRO A 84 36.06 -16.67 29.62
CA PRO A 84 37.00 -17.68 30.11
C PRO A 84 36.28 -18.80 30.87
N GLN A 85 36.45 -20.04 30.44
CA GLN A 85 35.77 -21.20 31.01
C GLN A 85 36.62 -22.46 30.94
N ASP A 86 36.36 -23.42 31.86
CA ASP A 86 37.07 -24.70 31.93
C ASP A 86 36.40 -25.74 31.02
N LEU A 87 37.08 -26.14 29.96
CA LEU A 87 36.63 -27.11 28.98
C LEU A 87 36.80 -28.57 29.41
N SER A 88 37.52 -28.84 30.51
CA SER A 88 37.82 -30.20 30.99
C SER A 88 36.53 -30.97 31.38
N LYS A 89 35.46 -30.23 31.74
CA LYS A 89 34.16 -30.79 32.12
C LYS A 89 33.30 -31.21 30.91
N GLY A 90 33.72 -30.91 29.68
CA GLY A 90 32.99 -31.22 28.44
C GLY A 90 31.74 -30.34 28.22
N THR A 91 31.61 -29.25 28.95
CA THR A 91 30.52 -28.27 28.79
C THR A 91 31.09 -26.97 28.28
N PHE A 92 30.44 -26.39 27.27
CA PHE A 92 30.80 -25.11 26.73
C PHE A 92 29.55 -24.22 26.57
N TYR A 93 29.68 -22.96 26.91
CA TYR A 93 28.60 -22.02 26.73
C TYR A 93 29.07 -20.73 26.03
N PHE A 94 28.19 -20.18 25.23
CA PHE A 94 28.31 -18.81 24.70
C PHE A 94 27.53 -17.85 25.58
N THR A 95 28.06 -16.66 25.79
CA THR A 95 27.36 -15.61 26.55
C THR A 95 26.72 -14.60 25.59
N LEU A 96 25.41 -14.35 25.74
CA LEU A 96 24.69 -13.36 24.95
C LEU A 96 24.86 -11.98 25.58
N LEU A 97 25.35 -11.02 24.80
CA LEU A 97 25.26 -9.61 25.08
C LEU A 97 24.10 -9.01 24.26
N PRO A 98 22.94 -8.81 24.87
CA PRO A 98 21.79 -8.26 24.15
C PRO A 98 21.97 -6.76 23.93
N GLY A 99 21.66 -6.28 22.73
CA GLY A 99 21.56 -4.85 22.43
C GLY A 99 20.19 -4.32 22.85
N ILE A 100 20.15 -3.49 23.89
CA ILE A 100 18.89 -2.99 24.51
C ILE A 100 18.72 -1.51 24.22
N VAL A 101 17.53 -1.10 23.80
CA VAL A 101 17.19 0.31 23.64
C VAL A 101 17.06 0.94 25.04
N SER A 102 18.08 1.64 25.49
CA SER A 102 18.08 2.32 26.80
C SER A 102 17.36 3.65 26.76
N ASP A 103 17.44 4.36 25.62
CA ASP A 103 16.75 5.63 25.43
C ASP A 103 16.44 5.91 23.96
N ILE A 104 15.46 6.81 23.73
CA ILE A 104 15.09 7.34 22.41
C ILE A 104 15.00 8.85 22.52
N ARG A 105 15.77 9.57 21.71
CA ARG A 105 15.87 11.03 21.75
C ARG A 105 15.68 11.63 20.37
N PHE A 106 15.12 12.84 20.35
CA PHE A 106 15.24 13.72 19.20
C PHE A 106 16.57 14.50 19.26
N SER A 107 17.10 14.84 18.09
CA SER A 107 18.13 15.88 17.98
C SER A 107 17.63 17.19 18.59
N PRO A 108 18.49 18.01 19.22
CA PRO A 108 18.08 19.22 19.93
C PRO A 108 17.19 20.18 19.13
N ASP A 109 17.36 20.25 17.82
CA ASP A 109 16.60 21.15 16.92
C ASP A 109 15.29 20.53 16.40
N THR A 110 14.91 19.35 16.89
CA THR A 110 13.72 18.63 16.43
C THR A 110 12.54 18.87 17.36
N TRP A 111 11.42 19.34 16.80
CA TRP A 111 10.17 19.54 17.53
C TRP A 111 9.13 18.45 17.21
N GLY A 112 8.11 18.30 18.05
CA GLY A 112 7.05 17.30 17.92
C GLY A 112 7.30 16.08 18.78
N THR A 113 6.61 14.97 18.50
CA THR A 113 6.77 13.71 19.23
C THR A 113 7.28 12.59 18.34
N TRP A 114 8.12 11.73 18.89
CA TRP A 114 8.51 10.47 18.27
C TRP A 114 7.68 9.29 18.79
N ARG A 115 6.98 9.48 19.93
CA ARG A 115 6.36 8.37 20.70
C ARG A 115 5.32 7.60 19.93
N ASN A 116 4.49 8.28 19.16
CA ASN A 116 3.48 7.60 18.36
C ASN A 116 4.06 6.94 17.11
N ALA A 117 5.13 7.47 16.52
CA ALA A 117 5.75 6.91 15.32
C ALA A 117 6.73 5.76 15.61
N ALA A 118 7.29 5.69 16.84
CA ALA A 118 8.28 4.69 17.18
C ALA A 118 7.68 3.28 17.27
N ALA A 119 8.20 2.38 16.45
CA ALA A 119 7.88 0.93 16.51
C ALA A 119 8.83 0.16 17.43
N VAL A 120 9.74 0.87 18.11
CA VAL A 120 10.67 0.37 19.13
C VAL A 120 10.39 1.07 20.44
N HIS A 121 10.67 0.39 21.56
CA HIS A 121 10.39 0.90 22.89
C HIS A 121 11.62 0.82 23.78
N LYS A 122 11.74 1.74 24.74
CA LYS A 122 12.76 1.70 25.79
C LYS A 122 12.68 0.39 26.56
N GLY A 123 13.80 -0.24 26.81
CA GLY A 123 13.92 -1.56 27.45
C GLY A 123 13.72 -2.74 26.52
N SER A 124 13.37 -2.54 25.25
CA SER A 124 13.24 -3.63 24.28
C SER A 124 14.57 -3.99 23.64
N LEU A 125 14.68 -5.24 23.20
CA LEU A 125 15.79 -5.70 22.37
C LEU A 125 15.78 -4.95 21.03
N LEU A 126 16.91 -4.35 20.66
CA LEU A 126 17.03 -3.58 19.43
C LEU A 126 17.03 -4.52 18.23
N ASN A 127 16.11 -4.25 17.31
CA ASN A 127 16.06 -4.90 16.00
C ASN A 127 15.92 -3.84 14.90
N ILE A 128 16.75 -3.94 13.87
CA ILE A 128 16.78 -2.99 12.76
C ILE A 128 15.40 -2.88 12.05
N ARG A 129 14.58 -3.94 12.06
CA ARG A 129 13.25 -3.94 11.46
C ARG A 129 12.28 -2.99 12.19
N GLY A 130 12.44 -2.84 13.50
CA GLY A 130 11.71 -1.84 14.27
C GLY A 130 12.16 -0.40 13.93
N ILE A 131 13.47 -0.22 13.72
CA ILE A 131 14.01 1.08 13.27
C ILE A 131 13.50 1.43 11.87
N GLU A 132 13.54 0.49 10.93
CA GLU A 132 13.00 0.68 9.58
C GLU A 132 11.51 1.02 9.60
N GLN A 133 10.71 0.38 10.46
CA GLN A 133 9.29 0.74 10.60
C GLN A 133 9.12 2.14 11.20
N THR A 134 9.93 2.51 12.17
CA THR A 134 9.94 3.86 12.73
C THR A 134 10.28 4.90 11.64
N LEU A 135 11.30 4.64 10.82
CA LEU A 135 11.65 5.49 9.68
C LEU A 135 10.51 5.60 8.67
N ASP A 136 9.83 4.50 8.34
CA ASP A 136 8.66 4.53 7.46
C ASP A 136 7.54 5.40 8.04
N ASN A 137 7.32 5.33 9.36
CA ASN A 137 6.30 6.13 10.04
C ASN A 137 6.63 7.63 10.05
N PHE A 138 7.89 8.01 10.03
CA PHE A 138 8.28 9.42 9.86
C PHE A 138 8.24 9.84 8.39
N ASN A 139 8.77 9.02 7.50
CA ASN A 139 8.95 9.36 6.10
C ASN A 139 7.67 9.26 5.26
N HIS A 140 6.56 8.73 5.80
CA HIS A 140 5.28 8.75 5.09
C HIS A 140 4.68 10.14 4.98
N VAL A 141 5.09 11.07 5.87
CA VAL A 141 4.68 12.47 5.82
C VAL A 141 5.49 13.18 4.74
N PRO A 142 4.86 13.70 3.68
CA PRO A 142 5.57 14.42 2.62
C PRO A 142 6.37 15.61 3.15
N GLY A 143 7.55 15.85 2.56
CA GLY A 143 8.46 16.90 3.03
C GLY A 143 9.15 16.61 4.36
N GLN A 144 9.02 15.39 4.90
CA GLN A 144 9.74 14.95 6.09
C GLN A 144 10.73 13.85 5.74
N LYS A 145 11.98 13.99 6.18
CA LYS A 145 13.04 12.98 6.05
C LYS A 145 13.61 12.69 7.42
N ALA A 146 13.54 11.44 7.84
CA ALA A 146 14.06 10.97 9.11
C ALA A 146 15.35 10.18 8.92
N HIS A 147 16.30 10.39 9.82
CA HIS A 147 17.48 9.55 10.00
C HIS A 147 17.54 9.10 11.45
N ILE A 148 17.93 7.85 11.69
CA ILE A 148 18.11 7.32 13.03
C ILE A 148 19.54 6.85 13.16
N ARG A 149 20.26 7.42 14.15
CA ARG A 149 21.58 6.95 14.55
C ARG A 149 21.47 6.13 15.81
N ILE A 150 22.26 5.04 15.85
CA ILE A 150 22.38 4.18 17.02
C ILE A 150 23.67 4.60 17.73
N GLU A 151 23.55 5.10 18.94
CA GLU A 151 24.66 5.52 19.78
C GLU A 151 24.81 4.54 20.95
N PRO A 152 26.05 4.32 21.47
CA PRO A 152 26.23 3.52 22.69
C PRO A 152 25.57 4.21 23.89
N GLY A 153 24.96 3.42 24.77
CA GLY A 153 24.42 3.89 26.03
C GLY A 153 25.45 3.84 27.16
N GLU A 154 24.98 3.98 28.41
CA GLU A 154 25.85 4.03 29.60
C GLU A 154 26.40 2.64 29.99
N LYS A 155 25.63 1.57 29.74
CA LYS A 155 26.01 0.20 30.07
C LYS A 155 26.38 -0.56 28.82
N GLU A 156 27.20 -1.58 28.98
CA GLU A 156 27.52 -2.50 27.90
C GLU A 156 26.22 -3.16 27.35
N GLY A 157 26.04 -3.13 26.04
CA GLY A 157 24.81 -3.58 25.39
C GLY A 157 23.70 -2.54 25.29
N ASP A 158 23.77 -1.43 26.02
CA ASP A 158 22.79 -0.34 25.90
C ASP A 158 22.98 0.44 24.61
N CYS A 159 21.86 0.80 23.98
CA CYS A 159 21.80 1.58 22.76
C CYS A 159 20.85 2.77 22.93
N VAL A 160 21.27 3.95 22.53
CA VAL A 160 20.43 5.15 22.42
C VAL A 160 20.08 5.38 20.96
N LEU A 161 18.81 5.59 20.67
CA LEU A 161 18.36 5.94 19.32
C LEU A 161 18.21 7.46 19.23
N LEU A 162 19.06 8.10 18.43
CA LEU A 162 18.98 9.51 18.13
C LEU A 162 18.24 9.71 16.81
N ILE A 163 17.07 10.36 16.86
CA ILE A 163 16.22 10.64 15.70
C ILE A 163 16.49 12.06 15.23
N GLU A 164 16.90 12.20 13.99
CA GLU A 164 17.10 13.47 13.29
C GLU A 164 16.00 13.62 12.24
N LEU A 165 15.24 14.70 12.27
CA LEU A 165 14.22 15.02 11.31
C LEU A 165 14.57 16.28 10.54
N GLN A 166 14.58 16.14 9.22
CA GLN A 166 14.60 17.29 8.31
C GLN A 166 13.17 17.48 7.81
N ARG A 167 12.67 18.70 7.91
CA ARG A 167 11.33 19.07 7.46
C ARG A 167 11.42 20.19 6.45
N GLU A 168 10.73 20.00 5.35
CA GLU A 168 10.46 21.01 4.34
C GLU A 168 9.16 21.76 4.70
N ARG A 169 8.56 22.46 3.74
CA ARG A 169 7.31 23.19 3.98
C ARG A 169 6.22 22.25 4.48
N PRO A 170 5.54 22.57 5.58
CA PRO A 170 4.49 21.71 6.13
C PRO A 170 3.18 21.77 5.35
N VAL A 171 3.01 22.77 4.49
CA VAL A 171 1.79 23.01 3.71
C VAL A 171 2.15 22.97 2.23
N SER A 172 1.39 22.19 1.45
CA SER A 172 1.44 22.19 -0.01
C SER A 172 0.05 22.43 -0.56
N LEU A 173 -0.02 23.29 -1.57
CA LEU A 173 -1.21 23.49 -2.38
C LEU A 173 -1.02 22.81 -3.72
N PHE A 174 -2.04 22.15 -4.21
CA PHE A 174 -1.98 21.56 -5.54
C PHE A 174 -3.26 21.87 -6.33
N MET A 175 -3.07 21.95 -7.63
CA MET A 175 -4.15 22.12 -8.60
C MET A 175 -3.99 21.07 -9.70
N THR A 176 -5.10 20.51 -10.16
CA THR A 176 -5.12 19.61 -11.31
C THR A 176 -6.20 20.05 -12.28
N LEU A 177 -5.90 19.95 -13.56
CA LEU A 177 -6.85 20.13 -14.67
C LEU A 177 -6.73 18.91 -15.57
N ASP A 178 -7.87 18.30 -15.89
CA ASP A 178 -7.93 17.13 -16.75
C ASP A 178 -9.26 17.04 -17.50
N ASN A 179 -9.35 16.12 -18.45
CA ASN A 179 -10.56 15.87 -19.22
C ASN A 179 -11.20 14.51 -18.91
N SER A 180 -11.24 14.12 -17.64
CA SER A 180 -11.76 12.81 -17.20
C SER A 180 -13.29 12.75 -17.03
N GLY A 181 -13.96 13.89 -17.09
CA GLY A 181 -15.41 13.97 -16.95
C GLY A 181 -16.18 13.41 -18.16
N MET A 182 -17.48 13.26 -18.01
CA MET A 182 -18.43 12.89 -19.08
C MET A 182 -19.01 14.13 -19.74
N LYS A 183 -19.51 14.02 -20.97
CA LYS A 183 -20.14 15.14 -21.68
C LYS A 183 -21.35 15.67 -20.97
N GLU A 184 -22.15 14.79 -20.41
CA GLU A 184 -23.40 15.08 -19.72
C GLU A 184 -23.20 15.81 -18.39
N THR A 185 -22.01 15.64 -17.73
CA THR A 185 -21.71 16.21 -16.41
C THR A 185 -20.56 17.22 -16.41
N GLY A 186 -19.95 17.51 -17.56
CA GLY A 186 -18.78 18.37 -17.70
C GLY A 186 -17.52 17.57 -18.01
N LYS A 187 -16.98 17.77 -19.23
CA LYS A 187 -15.82 17.01 -19.72
C LYS A 187 -14.52 17.42 -19.03
N LEU A 188 -14.35 18.70 -18.82
CA LEU A 188 -13.16 19.27 -18.19
C LEU A 188 -13.35 19.29 -16.67
N GLN A 189 -12.42 18.68 -15.94
CA GLN A 189 -12.45 18.59 -14.48
C GLN A 189 -11.28 19.38 -13.88
N GLN A 190 -11.53 20.01 -12.75
CA GLN A 190 -10.53 20.72 -11.97
C GLN A 190 -10.53 20.23 -10.52
N THR A 191 -9.35 20.20 -9.92
CA THR A 191 -9.19 19.84 -8.51
C THR A 191 -8.27 20.85 -7.84
N TYR A 192 -8.66 21.35 -6.70
CA TYR A 192 -7.82 22.16 -5.81
C TYR A 192 -7.64 21.40 -4.51
N GLY A 193 -6.44 21.38 -4.02
CA GLY A 193 -6.17 20.65 -2.79
C GLY A 193 -5.14 21.29 -1.88
N LEU A 194 -5.26 20.94 -0.62
CA LEU A 194 -4.41 21.34 0.47
C LEU A 194 -3.89 20.08 1.16
N ARG A 195 -2.58 20.02 1.35
CA ARG A 195 -1.93 18.99 2.16
C ARG A 195 -1.21 19.65 3.31
N ILE A 196 -1.44 19.18 4.52
CA ILE A 196 -0.76 19.65 5.73
C ILE A 196 -0.01 18.47 6.33
N SER A 197 1.30 18.59 6.35
CA SER A 197 2.23 17.62 6.91
C SER A 197 2.38 17.88 8.42
N ASN A 198 2.05 16.88 9.24
CA ASN A 198 2.21 16.91 10.68
C ASN A 198 1.39 18.02 11.42
N PRO A 199 0.08 18.21 11.11
CA PRO A 199 -0.72 19.28 11.69
C PRO A 199 -0.83 19.24 13.22
N LEU A 200 -0.89 18.05 13.83
CA LEU A 200 -0.97 17.85 15.28
C LEU A 200 0.38 17.53 15.93
N SER A 201 1.48 17.62 15.18
CA SER A 201 2.82 17.26 15.67
C SER A 201 2.97 15.79 16.07
N MET A 202 2.12 14.93 15.53
CA MET A 202 2.04 13.49 15.77
C MET A 202 2.47 12.65 14.56
N ASN A 203 3.30 13.23 13.69
CA ASN A 203 3.73 12.58 12.43
C ASN A 203 2.52 12.17 11.57
N ASP A 204 1.53 12.99 11.57
CA ASP A 204 0.24 12.82 10.95
C ASP A 204 0.16 13.57 9.61
N LEU A 205 -0.76 13.17 8.77
CA LEU A 205 -0.99 13.76 7.46
C LEU A 205 -2.46 14.13 7.32
N PHE A 206 -2.72 15.37 6.98
CA PHE A 206 -4.04 15.84 6.59
C PHE A 206 -4.04 16.24 5.12
N TYR A 207 -5.10 15.83 4.41
CA TYR A 207 -5.33 16.16 3.02
C TYR A 207 -6.79 16.56 2.84
N PHE A 208 -6.99 17.66 2.13
CA PHE A 208 -8.28 18.14 1.68
C PHE A 208 -8.23 18.37 0.17
N SER A 209 -9.27 18.01 -0.56
CA SER A 209 -9.47 18.47 -1.94
C SER A 209 -10.91 18.78 -2.23
N TRP A 210 -11.08 19.76 -3.07
CA TRP A 210 -12.31 20.07 -3.77
C TRP A 210 -12.12 19.80 -5.26
N ASN A 211 -13.06 19.12 -5.88
CA ASN A 211 -13.06 18.85 -7.31
C ASN A 211 -14.43 19.23 -7.92
N GLY A 212 -14.41 19.58 -9.18
CA GLY A 212 -15.62 19.91 -9.90
C GLY A 212 -15.37 20.07 -11.39
N ASP A 213 -16.43 20.18 -12.17
CA ASP A 213 -16.27 20.52 -13.57
C ASP A 213 -15.70 21.94 -13.73
N ALA A 214 -14.87 22.12 -14.76
CA ALA A 214 -14.20 23.38 -15.07
C ALA A 214 -14.90 24.14 -16.20
N GLU A 215 -16.06 23.65 -16.66
CA GLU A 215 -16.84 24.31 -17.70
C GLU A 215 -17.68 25.43 -17.08
N PRO A 216 -17.87 26.58 -17.79
CA PRO A 216 -18.67 27.68 -17.28
C PRO A 216 -20.08 27.22 -16.92
N GLY A 217 -20.54 27.63 -15.74
CA GLY A 217 -21.70 27.12 -15.02
C GLY A 217 -22.96 26.93 -15.87
N SER A 218 -23.50 25.74 -15.76
CA SER A 218 -24.84 25.39 -16.23
C SER A 218 -25.62 24.83 -15.03
N ASP A 219 -26.79 25.35 -14.76
CA ASP A 219 -27.67 24.79 -13.71
C ASP A 219 -28.18 23.39 -14.06
N ARG A 220 -27.92 22.92 -15.29
CA ARG A 220 -28.44 21.66 -15.83
C ARG A 220 -27.42 20.52 -15.83
N LYS A 221 -26.12 20.81 -15.70
CA LYS A 221 -25.03 19.81 -15.64
C LYS A 221 -23.93 20.24 -14.68
N GLY A 222 -23.18 19.33 -14.17
CA GLY A 222 -22.01 19.58 -13.34
C GLY A 222 -21.63 18.41 -12.47
N THR A 223 -20.42 18.47 -11.96
CA THR A 223 -19.91 17.58 -10.90
C THR A 223 -19.31 18.43 -9.80
N HIS A 224 -19.45 17.95 -8.58
CA HIS A 224 -18.83 18.55 -7.41
C HIS A 224 -18.40 17.46 -6.44
N GLY A 225 -17.22 17.59 -5.86
CA GLY A 225 -16.72 16.63 -4.89
C GLY A 225 -15.83 17.27 -3.83
N VAL A 226 -15.84 16.67 -2.66
CA VAL A 226 -14.97 17.03 -1.53
C VAL A 226 -14.35 15.75 -0.99
N ASN A 227 -13.03 15.76 -0.79
CA ASN A 227 -12.33 14.65 -0.15
C ASN A 227 -11.55 15.16 1.06
N LEU A 228 -11.65 14.41 2.15
CA LEU A 228 -10.88 14.58 3.37
C LEU A 228 -10.15 13.28 3.67
N PHE A 229 -8.90 13.40 4.06
CA PHE A 229 -8.08 12.26 4.46
C PHE A 229 -7.23 12.67 5.66
N TYR A 230 -7.21 11.83 6.67
CA TYR A 230 -6.34 11.99 7.83
C TYR A 230 -5.70 10.66 8.18
N ASP A 231 -4.38 10.69 8.36
CA ASP A 231 -3.57 9.50 8.62
C ASP A 231 -2.61 9.74 9.78
N ILE A 232 -2.52 8.78 10.70
CA ILE A 232 -1.67 8.85 11.87
C ILE A 232 -1.00 7.50 12.15
N PRO A 233 0.34 7.44 12.26
CA PRO A 233 1.06 6.23 12.67
C PRO A 233 1.02 6.06 14.19
N LEU A 234 0.95 4.81 14.64
CA LEU A 234 0.93 4.40 16.05
C LEU A 234 1.88 3.20 16.26
N GLY A 235 3.18 3.41 16.04
CA GLY A 235 4.20 2.35 16.12
C GLY A 235 4.06 1.32 15.00
N LYS A 236 3.56 0.13 15.32
CA LYS A 236 3.25 -0.91 14.33
C LYS A 236 1.87 -0.77 13.72
N ASP A 237 1.07 0.08 14.27
CA ASP A 237 -0.30 0.36 13.85
C ASP A 237 -0.37 1.67 13.08
N ARG A 238 -1.43 1.83 12.31
CA ARG A 238 -1.77 3.07 11.60
C ARG A 238 -3.29 3.20 11.53
N MET A 239 -3.79 4.40 11.77
CA MET A 239 -5.20 4.72 11.63
C MET A 239 -5.37 5.71 10.49
N THR A 240 -6.30 5.41 9.60
CA THR A 240 -6.63 6.26 8.46
C THR A 240 -8.13 6.52 8.43
N LEU A 241 -8.52 7.80 8.43
CA LEU A 241 -9.89 8.25 8.23
C LEU A 241 -9.99 8.90 6.85
N SER A 242 -10.93 8.47 6.04
CA SER A 242 -11.26 9.12 4.78
C SER A 242 -12.75 9.43 4.69
N TYR A 243 -13.06 10.61 4.17
CA TYR A 243 -14.40 11.04 3.83
C TYR A 243 -14.39 11.54 2.39
N ALA A 244 -15.38 11.13 1.61
CA ALA A 244 -15.61 11.63 0.28
C ALA A 244 -17.09 11.94 0.10
N HIS A 245 -17.36 13.10 -0.48
CA HIS A 245 -18.68 13.51 -0.93
C HIS A 245 -18.58 13.83 -2.42
N ASP A 246 -19.42 13.19 -3.21
CA ASP A 246 -19.48 13.39 -4.65
C ASP A 246 -20.94 13.67 -5.02
N ASP A 247 -21.19 14.71 -5.80
CA ASP A 247 -22.47 14.95 -6.43
C ASP A 247 -22.31 15.18 -7.93
N TYR A 248 -23.37 14.85 -8.66
CA TYR A 248 -23.46 15.08 -10.10
C TYR A 248 -24.83 15.58 -10.47
N ARG A 249 -24.91 16.29 -11.57
CA ARG A 249 -26.13 16.75 -12.24
C ARG A 249 -25.96 16.59 -13.73
N GLN A 250 -26.97 16.02 -14.38
CA GLN A 250 -26.99 15.83 -15.81
C GLN A 250 -28.41 16.03 -16.37
N THR A 251 -28.52 16.57 -17.58
CA THR A 251 -29.76 16.60 -18.32
C THR A 251 -29.92 15.30 -19.11
N VAL A 252 -31.07 14.68 -19.00
CA VAL A 252 -31.44 13.47 -19.76
C VAL A 252 -32.39 13.87 -20.87
N ASP A 253 -31.88 13.94 -22.11
CA ASP A 253 -32.62 14.40 -23.31
C ASP A 253 -33.28 13.27 -24.11
N TYR A 254 -33.11 12.02 -23.70
CA TYR A 254 -33.66 10.84 -24.41
C TYR A 254 -35.13 10.54 -24.12
N SER A 255 -35.81 11.38 -23.36
CA SER A 255 -37.23 11.24 -23.04
C SER A 255 -38.08 12.27 -23.82
N VAL A 256 -39.39 12.04 -23.87
CA VAL A 256 -40.36 12.97 -24.51
C VAL A 256 -40.30 14.39 -23.89
N VAL A 257 -39.92 14.44 -22.59
CA VAL A 257 -39.65 15.68 -21.86
C VAL A 257 -38.28 15.54 -21.20
N PRO A 258 -37.32 16.41 -21.53
CA PRO A 258 -36.03 16.41 -20.85
C PRO A 258 -36.19 16.65 -19.35
N PHE A 259 -35.41 15.92 -18.53
CA PHE A 259 -35.40 16.11 -17.08
C PHE A 259 -33.95 16.16 -16.55
N ILE A 260 -33.78 16.72 -15.35
CA ILE A 260 -32.51 16.77 -14.66
C ILE A 260 -32.40 15.57 -13.71
N SER A 261 -31.45 14.68 -13.99
CA SER A 261 -31.04 13.62 -13.06
C SER A 261 -29.86 14.10 -12.23
N SER A 262 -29.94 13.94 -10.93
CA SER A 262 -28.82 14.25 -10.04
C SER A 262 -28.67 13.22 -8.93
N GLY A 263 -27.47 13.11 -8.35
CA GLY A 263 -27.20 12.19 -7.26
C GLY A 263 -26.10 12.68 -6.36
N LYS A 264 -26.16 12.22 -5.12
CA LYS A 264 -25.15 12.46 -4.09
C LYS A 264 -24.68 11.14 -3.53
N LEU A 265 -23.37 11.00 -3.35
CA LEU A 265 -22.75 9.84 -2.75
C LEU A 265 -21.76 10.30 -1.67
N GLU A 266 -22.00 9.90 -0.45
CA GLU A 266 -21.07 10.11 0.67
C GLU A 266 -20.43 8.78 1.07
N ARG A 267 -19.15 8.81 1.37
CA ARG A 267 -18.37 7.64 1.78
C ARG A 267 -17.48 8.03 2.96
N THR A 268 -17.66 7.35 4.07
CA THR A 268 -16.76 7.47 5.23
C THR A 268 -16.11 6.13 5.46
N ARG A 269 -14.79 6.11 5.52
CA ARG A 269 -14.03 4.89 5.83
C ARG A 269 -13.04 5.16 6.95
N LEU A 270 -13.05 4.29 7.96
CA LEU A 270 -12.03 4.19 8.99
C LEU A 270 -11.27 2.89 8.76
N THR A 271 -9.96 2.96 8.61
CA THR A 271 -9.08 1.80 8.42
C THR A 271 -8.03 1.78 9.51
N TRP A 272 -7.86 0.63 10.14
CA TRP A 272 -6.72 0.30 10.98
C TRP A 272 -5.84 -0.69 10.23
N SER A 273 -4.53 -0.44 10.22
CA SER A 273 -3.54 -1.38 9.71
C SER A 273 -2.54 -1.74 10.79
N HIS A 274 -2.15 -3.02 10.85
CA HIS A 274 -1.18 -3.55 11.80
C HIS A 274 -0.04 -4.28 11.09
N LEU A 275 1.19 -3.89 11.38
CA LEU A 275 2.37 -4.56 10.85
C LEU A 275 2.52 -5.96 11.46
N LEU A 276 2.18 -7.01 10.70
CA LEU A 276 2.37 -8.41 11.09
C LEU A 276 3.83 -8.83 10.99
N GLN A 277 4.47 -8.53 9.87
CA GLN A 277 5.85 -8.95 9.61
C GLN A 277 6.59 -7.95 8.72
N ARG A 278 7.86 -7.72 9.07
CA ARG A 278 8.81 -6.97 8.25
C ARG A 278 10.10 -7.76 8.13
N LYS A 279 10.53 -8.01 6.89
CA LYS A 279 11.82 -8.59 6.52
C LYS A 279 12.63 -7.58 5.71
N ALA A 280 13.85 -7.93 5.32
CA ALA A 280 14.73 -7.06 4.54
C ALA A 280 14.09 -6.56 3.23
N TYR A 281 13.28 -7.40 2.59
CA TYR A 281 12.70 -7.15 1.26
C TYR A 281 11.19 -7.30 1.21
N SER A 282 10.55 -7.50 2.35
CA SER A 282 9.09 -7.65 2.39
C SER A 282 8.46 -7.07 3.63
N LYS A 283 7.22 -6.64 3.49
CA LYS A 283 6.37 -6.12 4.55
C LYS A 283 4.97 -6.70 4.39
N THR A 284 4.37 -7.14 5.49
CA THR A 284 3.00 -7.65 5.52
C THR A 284 2.22 -6.93 6.60
N ASP A 285 1.11 -6.35 6.22
CA ASP A 285 0.20 -5.63 7.11
C ASP A 285 -1.18 -6.33 7.12
N LEU A 286 -1.79 -6.43 8.28
CA LEU A 286 -3.20 -6.78 8.47
C LEU A 286 -4.02 -5.49 8.39
N LEU A 287 -5.15 -5.54 7.70
CA LEU A 287 -6.07 -4.41 7.54
C LEU A 287 -7.40 -4.76 8.17
N ALA A 288 -8.00 -3.84 8.90
CA ALA A 288 -9.38 -3.92 9.34
C ALA A 288 -10.05 -2.55 9.15
N GLY A 289 -11.29 -2.54 8.69
CA GLY A 289 -11.95 -1.29 8.36
C GLY A 289 -13.46 -1.32 8.49
N ILE A 290 -14.04 -0.14 8.55
CA ILE A 290 -15.47 0.11 8.45
C ILE A 290 -15.69 1.11 7.34
N LEU A 291 -16.57 0.77 6.41
CA LEU A 291 -17.00 1.61 5.30
C LEU A 291 -18.47 1.91 5.45
N HIS A 292 -18.83 3.18 5.55
CA HIS A 292 -20.21 3.65 5.49
C HIS A 292 -20.44 4.46 4.23
N LYS A 293 -21.56 4.19 3.52
CA LYS A 293 -21.96 4.89 2.30
C LYS A 293 -23.41 5.35 2.43
N THR A 294 -23.67 6.57 1.96
CA THR A 294 -25.02 7.11 1.81
C THR A 294 -25.19 7.60 0.38
N ARG A 295 -26.24 7.15 -0.30
CA ARG A 295 -26.60 7.56 -1.66
C ARG A 295 -27.99 8.13 -1.71
N HIS A 296 -28.13 9.27 -2.39
CA HIS A 296 -29.39 9.92 -2.73
C HIS A 296 -29.47 10.14 -4.24
N SER A 297 -30.63 9.94 -4.83
CA SER A 297 -30.90 10.19 -6.25
C SER A 297 -32.11 11.07 -6.40
N TYR A 298 -32.10 11.97 -7.38
CA TYR A 298 -33.14 12.98 -7.61
C TYR A 298 -33.50 13.06 -9.09
N ILE A 299 -34.77 13.38 -9.37
CA ILE A 299 -35.26 13.81 -10.67
C ILE A 299 -35.92 15.19 -10.48
N ASP A 300 -35.46 16.19 -11.24
CA ASP A 300 -35.90 17.59 -11.16
C ASP A 300 -35.96 18.11 -9.70
N GLY A 301 -34.95 17.77 -8.90
CA GLY A 301 -34.85 18.15 -7.50
C GLY A 301 -35.70 17.33 -6.53
N THR A 302 -36.57 16.45 -7.02
CA THR A 302 -37.36 15.54 -6.16
C THR A 302 -36.60 14.24 -5.87
N GLU A 303 -36.46 13.90 -4.60
CA GLU A 303 -35.75 12.68 -4.20
C GLU A 303 -36.52 11.41 -4.60
N ILE A 304 -35.80 10.45 -5.18
CA ILE A 304 -36.33 9.13 -5.49
C ILE A 304 -36.12 8.24 -4.25
N GLY A 305 -37.10 8.20 -3.35
CA GLY A 305 -36.97 7.52 -2.06
C GLY A 305 -36.60 6.04 -2.16
N VAL A 306 -37.04 5.33 -3.20
CA VAL A 306 -36.69 3.91 -3.43
C VAL A 306 -35.21 3.69 -3.86
N GLN A 307 -34.53 4.76 -4.27
CA GLN A 307 -33.10 4.72 -4.59
C GLN A 307 -32.20 5.27 -3.48
N ARG A 308 -32.78 5.74 -2.40
CA ARG A 308 -32.02 6.09 -1.21
C ARG A 308 -31.43 4.83 -0.58
N GLN A 309 -30.13 4.86 -0.33
CA GLN A 309 -29.38 3.71 0.18
C GLN A 309 -28.40 4.16 1.25
N LYS A 310 -28.41 3.47 2.39
CA LYS A 310 -27.34 3.56 3.40
C LYS A 310 -26.81 2.18 3.63
N THR A 311 -25.53 2.01 3.42
CA THR A 311 -24.84 0.73 3.58
C THR A 311 -23.65 0.87 4.50
N THR A 312 -23.43 -0.13 5.33
CA THR A 312 -22.23 -0.25 6.16
C THR A 312 -21.59 -1.59 5.90
N ALA A 313 -20.28 -1.61 5.74
CA ALA A 313 -19.52 -2.84 5.56
C ALA A 313 -18.31 -2.89 6.50
N LEU A 314 -18.02 -4.08 7.00
CA LEU A 314 -16.77 -4.41 7.67
C LEU A 314 -15.78 -4.96 6.64
N GLU A 315 -14.54 -4.57 6.78
CA GLU A 315 -13.44 -5.00 5.92
C GLU A 315 -12.35 -5.68 6.76
N LEU A 316 -11.83 -6.79 6.25
CA LEU A 316 -10.66 -7.48 6.79
C LEU A 316 -9.75 -7.84 5.62
N GLY A 317 -8.52 -7.41 5.68
CA GLY A 317 -7.60 -7.57 4.56
C GLY A 317 -6.17 -7.88 4.99
N ILE A 318 -5.39 -8.29 4.00
CA ILE A 318 -3.95 -8.44 4.11
C ILE A 318 -3.30 -7.69 2.96
N HIS A 319 -2.31 -6.89 3.28
CA HIS A 319 -1.47 -6.18 2.32
C HIS A 319 -0.05 -6.74 2.40
N HIS A 320 0.53 -7.06 1.25
CA HIS A 320 1.90 -7.58 1.17
C HIS A 320 2.69 -6.85 0.11
N LYS A 321 3.86 -6.34 0.50
CA LYS A 321 4.82 -5.68 -0.37
C LYS A 321 6.13 -6.43 -0.36
N ARG A 322 6.69 -6.72 -1.53
CA ARG A 322 7.96 -7.44 -1.68
C ARG A 322 8.81 -6.88 -2.81
N TYR A 323 10.09 -6.73 -2.52
CA TYR A 323 11.10 -6.46 -3.53
C TYR A 323 11.75 -7.77 -3.94
N ILE A 324 11.75 -8.08 -5.23
CA ILE A 324 12.40 -9.24 -5.84
C ILE A 324 13.47 -8.69 -6.79
N LYS A 325 14.72 -8.69 -6.34
CA LYS A 325 15.81 -7.95 -7.01
C LYS A 325 15.44 -6.46 -7.17
N GLU A 326 15.24 -6.00 -8.39
CA GLU A 326 14.87 -4.62 -8.73
C GLU A 326 13.36 -4.46 -8.96
N SER A 327 12.60 -5.54 -8.89
CA SER A 327 11.14 -5.53 -9.10
C SER A 327 10.40 -5.31 -7.79
N LEU A 328 9.35 -4.51 -7.84
CA LEU A 328 8.38 -4.34 -6.77
C LEU A 328 7.13 -5.16 -7.09
N VAL A 329 6.69 -5.96 -6.13
CA VAL A 329 5.40 -6.66 -6.14
C VAL A 329 4.64 -6.24 -4.91
N GLU A 330 3.45 -5.68 -5.08
CA GLU A 330 2.59 -5.21 -4.00
C GLU A 330 1.16 -5.70 -4.24
N GLY A 331 0.58 -6.36 -3.25
CA GLY A 331 -0.75 -6.95 -3.38
C GLY A 331 -1.58 -6.76 -2.12
N GLU A 332 -2.88 -6.63 -2.31
CA GLU A 332 -3.87 -6.56 -1.25
C GLU A 332 -5.02 -7.52 -1.56
N LEU A 333 -5.48 -8.22 -0.54
CA LEU A 333 -6.70 -9.02 -0.58
C LEU A 333 -7.57 -8.61 0.59
N THR A 334 -8.79 -8.17 0.31
CA THR A 334 -9.74 -7.68 1.30
C THR A 334 -11.06 -8.45 1.18
N TYR A 335 -11.53 -9.01 2.28
CA TYR A 335 -12.87 -9.50 2.46
C TYR A 335 -13.74 -8.38 3.03
N ARG A 336 -14.85 -8.08 2.35
CA ARG A 336 -15.83 -7.08 2.76
C ARG A 336 -17.16 -7.75 3.00
N ARG A 337 -17.77 -7.43 4.16
CA ARG A 337 -19.09 -7.94 4.55
C ARG A 337 -20.02 -6.78 4.88
N GLY A 338 -21.13 -6.69 4.19
CA GLY A 338 -22.21 -5.79 4.52
C GLY A 338 -22.87 -6.16 5.83
N VAL A 339 -23.11 -5.17 6.70
CA VAL A 339 -23.70 -5.33 8.03
C VAL A 339 -24.87 -4.37 8.23
N PRO A 340 -25.84 -4.71 9.09
CA PRO A 340 -27.04 -3.89 9.26
C PRO A 340 -26.80 -2.61 10.08
N TRP A 341 -25.59 -2.36 10.57
CA TRP A 341 -25.29 -1.19 11.40
C TRP A 341 -25.40 0.09 10.59
N LEU A 342 -26.20 1.05 11.06
CA LEU A 342 -26.42 2.33 10.36
C LEU A 342 -26.91 2.17 8.91
N ALA A 343 -27.33 0.96 8.51
CA ALA A 343 -27.86 0.69 7.18
C ALA A 343 -29.35 1.06 7.11
N ASP A 344 -29.76 1.56 5.95
CA ASP A 344 -31.15 1.79 5.59
C ASP A 344 -31.40 0.99 4.31
N PRO A 345 -31.81 -0.28 4.44
CA PRO A 345 -32.01 -1.14 3.30
C PRO A 345 -33.21 -0.66 2.48
N GLY A 346 -33.10 -0.74 1.15
CA GLY A 346 -34.25 -0.48 0.29
C GLY A 346 -35.39 -1.49 0.53
N PRO A 347 -36.59 -1.20 0.02
CA PRO A 347 -37.78 -2.05 0.27
C PRO A 347 -37.66 -3.48 -0.28
N THR A 348 -36.75 -3.73 -1.22
CA THR A 348 -36.50 -5.05 -1.84
C THR A 348 -35.30 -5.76 -1.24
N ASP A 349 -34.60 -5.20 -0.23
CA ASP A 349 -33.40 -5.80 0.36
C ASP A 349 -33.69 -7.18 0.95
N GLY A 350 -32.95 -8.17 0.50
CA GLY A 350 -33.07 -9.55 0.93
C GLY A 350 -34.17 -10.35 0.23
N MET A 351 -34.91 -9.79 -0.74
CA MET A 351 -35.76 -10.56 -1.64
C MET A 351 -34.92 -11.40 -2.58
N ALA A 352 -35.47 -12.55 -3.01
CA ALA A 352 -34.76 -13.47 -3.88
C ALA A 352 -34.38 -12.81 -5.22
N GLY A 353 -33.09 -12.79 -5.53
CA GLY A 353 -32.56 -12.19 -6.76
C GLY A 353 -32.32 -10.67 -6.69
N GLU A 354 -32.76 -9.99 -5.64
CA GLU A 354 -32.57 -8.56 -5.47
C GLU A 354 -31.25 -8.22 -4.77
N ALA A 355 -30.83 -6.96 -4.94
CA ALA A 355 -29.63 -6.45 -4.29
C ALA A 355 -29.80 -6.39 -2.77
N THR A 356 -28.73 -6.71 -2.03
CA THR A 356 -28.76 -6.70 -0.58
C THR A 356 -27.64 -5.85 0.03
N THR A 357 -27.95 -5.25 1.20
CA THR A 357 -26.94 -4.60 2.05
C THR A 357 -26.10 -5.62 2.82
N ARG A 358 -26.51 -6.90 2.88
CA ARG A 358 -25.85 -7.99 3.62
C ARG A 358 -25.04 -8.91 2.71
N TYR A 359 -24.18 -8.32 1.92
CA TYR A 359 -23.35 -9.02 0.96
C TYR A 359 -22.00 -9.47 1.53
N ASN A 360 -21.40 -10.45 0.85
CA ASN A 360 -20.01 -10.84 1.03
C ASN A 360 -19.26 -10.59 -0.28
N MET A 361 -18.12 -9.94 -0.20
CA MET A 361 -17.35 -9.54 -1.36
C MET A 361 -15.85 -9.71 -1.10
N TYR A 362 -15.14 -10.20 -2.10
CA TYR A 362 -13.68 -10.24 -2.12
C TYR A 362 -13.17 -9.20 -3.09
N LEU A 363 -12.21 -8.41 -2.63
CA LEU A 363 -11.53 -7.39 -3.40
C LEU A 363 -10.05 -7.72 -3.43
N GLY A 364 -9.42 -7.61 -4.56
CA GLY A 364 -7.98 -7.82 -4.65
C GLY A 364 -7.33 -6.86 -5.62
N SER A 365 -6.11 -6.48 -5.30
CA SER A 365 -5.24 -5.72 -6.17
C SER A 365 -3.85 -6.32 -6.20
N LEU A 366 -3.18 -6.24 -7.34
CA LEU A 366 -1.78 -6.59 -7.50
C LEU A 366 -1.12 -5.55 -8.39
N HIS A 367 -0.08 -4.93 -7.87
CA HIS A 367 0.79 -3.99 -8.57
C HIS A 367 2.16 -4.60 -8.75
N VAL A 368 2.66 -4.62 -9.97
CA VAL A 368 4.02 -5.08 -10.29
C VAL A 368 4.73 -3.99 -11.08
N THR A 369 5.89 -3.58 -10.60
CA THR A 369 6.81 -2.72 -11.36
C THR A 369 8.15 -3.41 -11.51
N THR A 370 8.64 -3.54 -12.74
CA THR A 370 9.92 -4.19 -13.02
C THR A 370 10.70 -3.44 -14.10
N PRO A 371 12.01 -3.21 -13.91
CA PRO A 371 12.87 -2.73 -14.99
C PRO A 371 13.09 -3.86 -16.00
N VAL A 372 12.95 -3.54 -17.28
CA VAL A 372 13.22 -4.44 -18.40
C VAL A 372 14.53 -3.97 -19.07
N PRO A 373 15.64 -4.68 -18.90
CA PRO A 373 16.90 -4.30 -19.50
C PRO A 373 16.83 -4.48 -21.03
N VAL A 374 17.22 -3.45 -21.79
CA VAL A 374 17.28 -3.46 -23.26
C VAL A 374 18.73 -3.32 -23.73
N ALA A 375 19.53 -2.55 -23.00
CA ALA A 375 20.97 -2.40 -23.21
C ALA A 375 21.66 -2.27 -21.84
N GLU A 376 23.01 -2.25 -21.84
CA GLU A 376 23.82 -2.28 -20.61
C GLU A 376 23.43 -1.16 -19.61
N ASP A 377 23.14 0.05 -20.13
CA ASP A 377 22.76 1.21 -19.33
C ASP A 377 21.33 1.70 -19.61
N TYR A 378 20.52 0.96 -20.35
CA TYR A 378 19.20 1.39 -20.75
C TYR A 378 18.12 0.39 -20.36
N ARG A 379 17.18 0.86 -19.54
CA ARG A 379 16.08 0.05 -19.00
C ARG A 379 14.73 0.70 -19.27
N LEU A 380 13.80 -0.09 -19.76
CA LEU A 380 12.40 0.27 -19.80
C LEU A 380 11.78 -0.02 -18.43
N ARG A 381 10.64 0.56 -18.16
CA ARG A 381 9.85 0.23 -16.97
C ARG A 381 8.54 -0.44 -17.41
N TYR A 382 8.38 -1.68 -17.01
CA TYR A 382 7.09 -2.37 -17.15
C TYR A 382 6.32 -2.24 -15.85
N THR A 383 5.02 -1.88 -15.96
CA THR A 383 4.08 -1.81 -14.84
C THR A 383 2.83 -2.59 -15.19
N MET A 384 2.35 -3.40 -14.26
CA MET A 384 1.08 -4.12 -14.35
C MET A 384 0.26 -3.80 -13.10
N ASP A 385 -0.99 -3.39 -13.31
CA ASP A 385 -2.00 -3.26 -12.26
C ASP A 385 -3.14 -4.24 -12.57
N LEU A 386 -3.40 -5.14 -11.63
CA LEU A 386 -4.54 -6.04 -11.65
C LEU A 386 -5.46 -5.68 -10.50
N TYR A 387 -6.74 -5.52 -10.79
CA TYR A 387 -7.78 -5.36 -9.79
C TYR A 387 -8.88 -6.39 -10.05
N PHE A 388 -9.39 -7.04 -9.01
CA PHE A 388 -10.55 -7.88 -9.11
C PHE A 388 -11.55 -7.63 -7.98
N GLN A 389 -12.81 -7.88 -8.28
CA GLN A 389 -13.92 -7.84 -7.35
C GLN A 389 -14.79 -9.07 -7.56
N LYS A 390 -15.16 -9.75 -6.48
CA LYS A 390 -16.08 -10.89 -6.51
C LYS A 390 -17.13 -10.73 -5.43
N ALA A 391 -18.35 -10.42 -5.82
CA ALA A 391 -19.51 -10.43 -4.95
C ALA A 391 -20.18 -11.82 -4.99
N ASN A 392 -20.62 -12.30 -3.83
CA ASN A 392 -21.31 -13.60 -3.71
C ASN A 392 -22.84 -13.46 -3.77
N GLN A 393 -23.36 -12.26 -3.56
CA GLN A 393 -24.77 -11.90 -3.66
C GLN A 393 -24.94 -10.76 -4.65
N PRO A 394 -26.15 -10.53 -5.19
CA PRO A 394 -26.47 -9.29 -5.89
C PRO A 394 -26.23 -8.11 -4.96
N VAL A 395 -25.58 -7.07 -5.44
CA VAL A 395 -25.26 -5.85 -4.70
C VAL A 395 -25.83 -4.63 -5.41
N TYR A 396 -26.01 -3.54 -4.66
CA TYR A 396 -26.46 -2.29 -5.26
C TYR A 396 -25.42 -1.74 -6.24
N GLY A 397 -25.88 -0.98 -7.24
CA GLY A 397 -25.03 -0.40 -8.28
C GLY A 397 -23.87 0.46 -7.75
N SER A 398 -23.99 0.99 -6.52
CA SER A 398 -22.92 1.69 -5.82
C SER A 398 -21.72 0.80 -5.43
N GLU A 399 -21.88 -0.52 -5.51
CA GLU A 399 -20.82 -1.52 -5.28
C GLU A 399 -20.33 -2.18 -6.59
N PHE A 400 -20.86 -1.81 -7.76
CA PHE A 400 -20.47 -2.40 -9.03
C PHE A 400 -19.03 -2.04 -9.41
N LEU A 401 -18.35 -2.99 -10.03
CA LEU A 401 -17.15 -2.71 -10.81
C LEU A 401 -17.55 -2.23 -12.19
N SER A 402 -17.04 -1.07 -12.59
CA SER A 402 -17.29 -0.47 -13.90
C SER A 402 -16.02 -0.44 -14.75
N ILE A 403 -16.15 -0.80 -16.04
CA ILE A 403 -15.08 -0.74 -17.03
C ILE A 403 -15.51 0.09 -18.24
N GLY A 404 -14.54 0.70 -18.96
CA GLY A 404 -14.80 1.48 -20.16
C GLY A 404 -14.41 2.96 -20.05
N GLY A 405 -13.44 3.30 -19.20
CA GLY A 405 -12.90 4.65 -19.09
C GLY A 405 -11.41 4.67 -18.78
N ARG A 406 -10.81 5.85 -18.75
CA ARG A 406 -9.35 6.07 -18.59
C ARG A 406 -8.74 5.41 -17.34
N TYR A 407 -9.53 5.17 -16.31
CA TYR A 407 -9.06 4.57 -15.06
C TYR A 407 -9.22 3.06 -14.99
N SER A 408 -9.91 2.45 -15.97
CA SER A 408 -10.10 1.00 -16.07
C SER A 408 -9.46 0.44 -17.35
N VAL A 409 -10.06 0.70 -18.52
CA VAL A 409 -9.55 0.26 -19.83
C VAL A 409 -9.32 1.49 -20.70
N ARG A 410 -8.07 1.90 -20.88
CA ARG A 410 -7.70 3.03 -21.76
C ARG A 410 -8.10 2.71 -23.18
N GLY A 411 -8.51 3.75 -23.93
CA GLY A 411 -9.03 3.60 -25.28
C GLY A 411 -10.55 3.80 -25.38
N PHE A 412 -11.25 3.75 -24.25
CA PHE A 412 -12.68 4.07 -24.13
C PHE A 412 -12.88 5.44 -23.50
N ASP A 413 -13.89 6.16 -23.97
CA ASP A 413 -14.13 7.59 -23.61
C ASP A 413 -14.85 7.79 -22.27
N GLY A 414 -15.34 6.73 -21.64
CA GLY A 414 -16.04 6.77 -20.36
C GLY A 414 -17.52 7.16 -20.46
N GLU A 415 -18.03 7.53 -21.64
CA GLU A 415 -19.43 7.92 -21.83
C GLU A 415 -20.37 6.72 -21.64
N ASN A 416 -19.95 5.55 -22.09
CA ASN A 416 -20.61 4.28 -21.81
C ASN A 416 -19.67 3.34 -21.10
N THR A 417 -20.22 2.59 -20.14
CA THR A 417 -19.45 1.63 -19.34
C THR A 417 -20.17 0.30 -19.23
N LEU A 418 -19.43 -0.76 -19.01
CA LEU A 418 -19.97 -2.04 -18.57
C LEU A 418 -19.75 -2.17 -17.07
N ALA A 419 -20.80 -2.35 -16.30
CA ALA A 419 -20.75 -2.41 -14.86
C ALA A 419 -21.56 -3.58 -14.31
N ALA A 420 -20.98 -4.33 -13.35
CA ALA A 420 -21.66 -5.44 -12.69
C ALA A 420 -21.07 -5.69 -11.29
N GLU A 421 -21.67 -6.65 -10.58
CA GLU A 421 -21.34 -7.01 -9.19
C GLU A 421 -19.90 -7.48 -9.01
N SER A 422 -19.34 -8.10 -10.02
CA SER A 422 -18.00 -8.71 -10.02
C SER A 422 -17.26 -8.35 -11.29
N GLY A 423 -15.93 -8.45 -11.27
CA GLY A 423 -15.13 -8.26 -12.47
C GLY A 423 -13.65 -8.27 -12.21
N VAL A 424 -12.90 -8.10 -13.29
CA VAL A 424 -11.44 -7.98 -13.29
C VAL A 424 -11.03 -6.88 -14.26
N VAL A 425 -10.02 -6.12 -13.87
CA VAL A 425 -9.36 -5.10 -14.70
C VAL A 425 -7.86 -5.37 -14.63
N MET A 426 -7.22 -5.48 -15.79
CA MET A 426 -5.77 -5.61 -15.91
C MET A 426 -5.25 -4.49 -16.80
N ARG A 427 -4.32 -3.70 -16.27
CA ARG A 427 -3.67 -2.60 -16.98
C ARG A 427 -2.20 -2.90 -17.10
N ASN A 428 -1.68 -2.78 -18.32
CA ASN A 428 -0.26 -3.00 -18.59
C ASN A 428 0.33 -1.77 -19.25
N GLU A 429 1.56 -1.47 -18.89
CA GLU A 429 2.27 -0.31 -19.41
C GLU A 429 3.75 -0.59 -19.55
N LEU A 430 4.32 -0.26 -20.69
CA LEU A 430 5.74 -0.26 -20.94
C LEU A 430 6.19 1.18 -21.19
N ALA A 431 6.96 1.74 -20.26
CA ALA A 431 7.44 3.10 -20.32
C ALA A 431 8.92 3.16 -20.74
N ILE A 432 9.22 4.12 -21.57
CA ILE A 432 10.52 4.41 -22.16
C ILE A 432 11.00 5.74 -21.58
N PRO A 433 11.94 5.75 -20.61
CA PRO A 433 12.49 6.99 -20.07
C PRO A 433 13.27 7.75 -21.15
N LEU A 434 13.09 9.07 -21.22
CA LEU A 434 13.81 9.93 -22.16
C LEU A 434 15.08 10.50 -21.52
N GLY A 435 16.08 9.67 -21.40
CA GLY A 435 17.34 10.01 -20.75
C GLY A 435 17.16 10.39 -19.28
N LYS A 436 17.73 11.52 -18.85
CA LYS A 436 17.63 12.05 -17.48
C LYS A 436 16.63 13.21 -17.35
N SER A 437 15.75 13.38 -18.33
CA SER A 437 14.83 14.53 -18.39
C SER A 437 13.65 14.45 -17.43
N GLY A 438 13.39 13.30 -16.79
CA GLY A 438 12.17 13.04 -16.02
C GLY A 438 10.92 12.82 -16.88
N GLN A 439 11.11 12.68 -18.21
CA GLN A 439 10.05 12.48 -19.18
C GLN A 439 10.04 11.05 -19.69
N GLU A 440 8.87 10.54 -20.08
CA GLU A 440 8.67 9.18 -20.56
C GLU A 440 7.66 9.15 -21.70
N ILE A 441 7.89 8.27 -22.65
CA ILE A 441 6.87 7.81 -23.60
C ILE A 441 6.43 6.42 -23.11
N TYR A 442 5.16 6.12 -23.21
CA TYR A 442 4.65 4.80 -22.82
C TYR A 442 3.64 4.24 -23.78
N GLY A 443 3.66 2.92 -23.93
CA GLY A 443 2.64 2.13 -24.58
C GLY A 443 1.85 1.36 -23.53
N ALA A 444 0.55 1.25 -23.72
CA ALA A 444 -0.36 0.57 -22.78
C ALA A 444 -1.30 -0.39 -23.49
N TRP A 445 -1.63 -1.50 -22.80
CA TRP A 445 -2.64 -2.46 -23.19
C TRP A 445 -3.43 -2.88 -21.97
N ASP A 446 -4.73 -2.66 -22.00
CA ASP A 446 -5.63 -2.86 -20.88
C ASP A 446 -6.77 -3.81 -21.26
N TYR A 447 -7.18 -4.62 -20.29
CA TYR A 447 -8.30 -5.55 -20.39
C TYR A 447 -9.21 -5.40 -19.18
N GLY A 448 -10.52 -5.48 -19.42
CA GLY A 448 -11.52 -5.49 -18.37
C GLY A 448 -12.67 -6.43 -18.69
N ARG A 449 -13.17 -7.13 -17.68
CA ARG A 449 -14.33 -8.00 -17.79
C ARG A 449 -15.19 -7.95 -16.56
N VAL A 450 -16.50 -7.92 -16.73
CA VAL A 450 -17.49 -7.88 -15.64
C VAL A 450 -18.31 -9.15 -15.61
N TYR A 451 -18.79 -9.52 -14.43
CA TYR A 451 -19.54 -10.76 -14.17
C TYR A 451 -20.66 -10.49 -13.17
N GLY A 452 -21.68 -11.31 -13.21
CA GLY A 452 -22.77 -11.31 -12.25
C GLY A 452 -24.13 -11.22 -12.91
N PRO A 453 -25.21 -11.29 -12.12
CA PRO A 453 -26.58 -11.25 -12.63
C PRO A 453 -26.89 -10.03 -13.50
N SER A 454 -26.37 -8.85 -13.13
CA SER A 454 -26.62 -7.60 -13.88
C SER A 454 -26.07 -7.61 -15.30
N THR A 455 -25.14 -8.55 -15.62
CA THR A 455 -24.57 -8.65 -16.98
C THR A 455 -25.57 -9.08 -18.05
N GLN A 456 -26.72 -9.66 -17.66
CA GLN A 456 -27.80 -10.01 -18.60
C GLN A 456 -28.41 -8.78 -19.30
N TYR A 457 -28.26 -7.60 -18.72
CA TYR A 457 -28.78 -6.35 -19.27
C TYR A 457 -27.73 -5.57 -20.06
N LEU A 458 -26.51 -6.07 -20.15
CA LEU A 458 -25.40 -5.42 -20.85
C LEU A 458 -25.27 -5.94 -22.29
N LEU A 459 -24.79 -5.10 -23.20
CA LEU A 459 -24.48 -5.48 -24.57
C LEU A 459 -23.38 -6.54 -24.66
N GLY A 460 -22.55 -6.65 -23.62
CA GLY A 460 -21.48 -7.62 -23.50
C GLY A 460 -20.77 -7.48 -22.15
N LYS A 461 -19.63 -8.14 -21.97
CA LYS A 461 -19.02 -8.29 -20.66
C LYS A 461 -17.57 -7.85 -20.61
N GLU A 462 -16.92 -7.61 -21.75
CA GLU A 462 -15.47 -7.35 -21.81
C GLU A 462 -15.10 -6.25 -22.78
N LEU A 463 -14.01 -5.59 -22.46
CA LEU A 463 -13.41 -4.50 -23.22
C LEU A 463 -11.91 -4.68 -23.23
N THR A 464 -11.29 -4.48 -24.40
CA THR A 464 -9.83 -4.41 -24.57
C THR A 464 -9.48 -3.10 -25.24
N GLY A 465 -8.47 -2.41 -24.72
CA GLY A 465 -8.02 -1.15 -25.30
C GLY A 465 -6.50 -0.98 -25.22
N CYS A 466 -6.01 -0.04 -26.00
CA CYS A 466 -4.60 0.35 -25.93
C CYS A 466 -4.45 1.86 -25.90
N ALA A 467 -3.26 2.33 -25.52
CA ALA A 467 -2.92 3.74 -25.51
C ALA A 467 -1.44 3.95 -25.79
N LEU A 468 -1.13 5.10 -26.36
CA LEU A 468 0.22 5.64 -26.48
C LEU A 468 0.23 7.00 -25.79
N GLY A 469 1.12 7.18 -24.83
CA GLY A 469 1.17 8.37 -24.01
C GLY A 469 2.55 8.94 -23.81
N PHE A 470 2.55 10.17 -23.30
CA PHE A 470 3.72 10.92 -22.92
C PHE A 470 3.45 11.58 -21.57
N ARG A 471 4.39 11.45 -20.64
CA ARG A 471 4.29 12.10 -19.33
C ARG A 471 5.64 12.61 -18.85
N GLY A 472 5.59 13.52 -17.91
CA GLY A 472 6.79 14.07 -17.32
C GLY A 472 6.52 15.08 -16.23
N GLU A 473 7.61 15.60 -15.69
CA GLU A 473 7.60 16.69 -14.73
C GLU A 473 8.59 17.78 -15.11
N LYS A 474 8.25 19.03 -14.81
CA LYS A 474 9.14 20.18 -15.00
C LYS A 474 8.83 21.27 -13.97
N GLY A 475 9.73 21.47 -13.02
CA GLY A 475 9.47 22.37 -11.89
C GLY A 475 8.27 21.89 -11.06
N PRO A 476 7.30 22.77 -10.77
CA PRO A 476 6.11 22.40 -10.01
C PRO A 476 5.06 21.64 -10.84
N PHE A 477 5.24 21.56 -12.16
CA PHE A 477 4.27 20.98 -13.08
C PHE A 477 4.53 19.50 -13.34
N ARG A 478 3.47 18.70 -13.29
CA ARG A 478 3.41 17.33 -13.81
C ARG A 478 2.34 17.26 -14.89
N TYR A 479 2.61 16.51 -15.92
CA TYR A 479 1.68 16.31 -17.01
C TYR A 479 1.69 14.86 -17.50
N ASP A 480 0.53 14.41 -17.93
CA ASP A 480 0.30 13.12 -18.58
C ASP A 480 -0.72 13.29 -19.69
N GLY A 481 -0.41 12.81 -20.87
CA GLY A 481 -1.32 12.82 -21.99
C GLY A 481 -1.20 11.56 -22.80
N PHE A 482 -2.32 11.03 -23.27
CA PHE A 482 -2.33 9.86 -24.14
C PHE A 482 -3.43 9.90 -25.19
N ILE A 483 -3.19 9.17 -26.26
CA ILE A 483 -4.19 8.81 -27.25
C ILE A 483 -4.48 7.32 -27.07
N GLY A 484 -5.77 6.96 -26.97
CA GLY A 484 -6.21 5.60 -26.77
C GLY A 484 -7.17 5.13 -27.88
N TRP A 485 -7.18 3.81 -28.09
CA TRP A 485 -8.04 3.16 -29.08
C TRP A 485 -8.73 1.95 -28.47
N PRO A 486 -10.05 1.75 -28.70
CA PRO A 486 -10.71 0.49 -28.40
C PRO A 486 -10.20 -0.58 -29.36
N ILE A 487 -9.74 -1.70 -28.83
CA ILE A 487 -9.27 -2.88 -29.61
C ILE A 487 -10.42 -3.86 -29.80
N GLU A 488 -11.09 -4.21 -28.70
CA GLU A 488 -12.20 -5.14 -28.68
C GLU A 488 -13.33 -4.60 -27.80
N LYS A 489 -14.55 -4.68 -28.31
CA LYS A 489 -15.75 -4.24 -27.63
C LYS A 489 -16.97 -5.02 -28.12
N PRO A 490 -18.03 -5.14 -27.32
CA PRO A 490 -19.28 -5.75 -27.77
C PRO A 490 -19.90 -5.04 -28.97
N GLU A 491 -20.61 -5.80 -29.79
CA GLU A 491 -21.40 -5.24 -30.87
C GLU A 491 -22.45 -4.26 -30.29
N GLY A 492 -22.63 -3.12 -30.96
CA GLY A 492 -23.54 -2.07 -30.48
C GLY A 492 -22.99 -1.18 -29.36
N PHE A 493 -21.86 -1.50 -28.73
CA PHE A 493 -21.27 -0.65 -27.69
C PHE A 493 -20.72 0.64 -28.28
N GLN A 494 -21.33 1.76 -27.88
CA GLN A 494 -20.97 3.10 -28.36
C GLN A 494 -19.76 3.64 -27.63
N THR A 495 -18.75 4.07 -28.35
CA THR A 495 -17.57 4.77 -27.84
C THR A 495 -16.85 5.50 -28.97
N ALA A 496 -16.04 6.49 -28.65
CA ALA A 496 -15.23 7.18 -29.63
C ALA A 496 -14.21 6.23 -30.29
N LYS A 497 -13.94 6.44 -31.59
CA LYS A 497 -12.89 5.66 -32.30
C LYS A 497 -11.49 5.92 -31.74
N ARG A 498 -11.27 7.09 -31.14
CA ARG A 498 -10.01 7.51 -30.48
C ARG A 498 -10.39 8.36 -29.28
N THR A 499 -9.68 8.17 -28.19
CA THR A 499 -9.80 8.99 -26.99
C THR A 499 -8.54 9.81 -26.81
N TYR A 500 -8.70 11.08 -26.47
CA TYR A 500 -7.59 11.98 -26.14
C TYR A 500 -7.72 12.34 -24.66
N CYS A 501 -6.74 11.96 -23.90
CA CYS A 501 -6.73 12.21 -22.47
C CYS A 501 -5.54 13.07 -22.10
N PHE A 502 -5.76 14.04 -21.20
CA PHE A 502 -4.69 14.81 -20.59
C PHE A 502 -4.95 15.01 -19.10
N LEU A 503 -3.89 15.25 -18.37
CA LEU A 503 -3.87 15.69 -16.99
C LEU A 503 -2.68 16.63 -16.81
N ILE A 504 -2.90 17.78 -16.23
CA ILE A 504 -1.85 18.74 -15.85
C ILE A 504 -2.07 19.04 -14.38
N SER A 505 -1.03 18.92 -13.57
CA SER A 505 -1.07 19.30 -12.17
C SER A 505 0.11 20.19 -11.82
N ALA A 506 -0.12 21.07 -10.85
CA ALA A 506 0.92 21.90 -10.25
C ALA A 506 0.86 21.75 -8.73
N GLU A 507 2.02 21.72 -8.09
CA GLU A 507 2.16 21.66 -6.64
C GLU A 507 3.18 22.71 -6.18
N ILE A 508 2.81 23.51 -5.14
CA ILE A 508 3.62 24.59 -4.56
C ILE A 508 3.64 24.49 -3.04
#